data_e4a86940ad7e0dde5430d224d5f78eab
#
_entry.id   e4a86940ad7e0dde5430d224d5f78eab
#
_cell.length_a   1.000
_cell.length_b   1.000
_cell.length_c   1.000
_cell.angle_alpha   90.00
_cell.angle_beta   90.00
_cell.angle_gamma   90.00
#
_symmetry.space_group_name_H-M   'P 1'
#
loop_
_entity.id
_entity.type
_entity.pdbx_description
1 polymer ?
#
loop_
_entity_poly.entity_id
_entity_poly.type
_entity_poly.pdbx_seq_one_letter_code
_entity_poly.pdbx_strand_id
1 'polypeptide(L)'
;MPSTTLPSSDVDLFATDTLVDPYPGYARLRDAGPVVRLDRYDAWALPRYEQVGAALRDHETFSSASGVGFGAGMNELMAGGVLASDPPHHTTLRVILSRMLMPRALRDLGPSVTVAAEDIVDRLATGAEFDAVSDLAEAFTPRFVADLIGLPQEGRDQLLEFGASTFEGLGPVGERTPAAMRQQKALLDYVTTTAARDRLVEGGLGARVWEAVDAGEIDEAAAITLMMAFLATGMDTTILSLAAAVRLFAQHPDQWDALRADPSLVPNAYLEVLRIASPVTVFSRVTTRDWECDGITVPAGDRVAVMYASANRDERKWGDPERFDITRKPSDHLTFGVGIHACVGQNLAKLEAHALLTALLARVRRFEIGKPEFIVNNTLHGLSKLPCRIVT
;
A
#
# COMPACT_ATOMS: atom_id res chain seq x y z
N MET A 1 15.00 -26.02 33.23
CA MET A 1 14.52 -25.56 31.91
C MET A 1 15.59 -24.62 31.37
N PRO A 2 16.13 -24.78 30.17
CA PRO A 2 17.04 -23.78 29.65
C PRO A 2 16.27 -22.46 29.54
N SER A 3 16.82 -21.37 30.08
CA SER A 3 16.32 -20.01 29.92
C SER A 3 16.39 -19.69 28.42
N THR A 4 15.28 -19.80 27.74
CA THR A 4 15.17 -19.31 26.34
C THR A 4 15.25 -17.82 26.44
N THR A 5 16.40 -17.23 26.12
CA THR A 5 16.52 -15.78 25.96
C THR A 5 15.58 -15.39 24.84
N LEU A 6 14.66 -14.46 25.11
CA LEU A 6 13.71 -13.96 24.10
C LEU A 6 14.49 -13.39 22.92
N PRO A 7 14.17 -13.77 21.67
CA PRO A 7 14.76 -13.14 20.52
C PRO A 7 14.44 -11.63 20.54
N SER A 8 15.47 -10.82 20.66
CA SER A 8 15.37 -9.37 20.60
C SER A 8 16.27 -8.81 19.50
N SER A 9 15.99 -7.64 19.01
CA SER A 9 16.77 -6.99 17.97
C SER A 9 16.92 -5.49 18.22
N ASP A 10 18.10 -4.99 17.89
CA ASP A 10 18.43 -3.57 17.87
C ASP A 10 18.04 -2.86 16.56
N VAL A 11 17.42 -3.57 15.62
CA VAL A 11 16.96 -3.01 14.35
C VAL A 11 15.92 -1.90 14.63
N ASP A 12 16.26 -0.69 14.24
CA ASP A 12 15.35 0.44 14.27
C ASP A 12 14.56 0.48 12.96
N LEU A 13 13.30 0.03 12.99
CA LEU A 13 12.43 -0.04 11.82
C LEU A 13 12.15 1.34 11.18
N PHE A 14 12.24 2.40 11.97
CA PHE A 14 11.84 3.76 11.57
C PHE A 14 13.03 4.75 11.50
N ALA A 15 14.26 4.25 11.64
CA ALA A 15 15.45 5.03 11.33
C ALA A 15 15.50 5.38 9.83
N THR A 16 15.95 6.58 9.50
CA THR A 16 16.00 7.06 8.11
C THR A 16 16.71 6.08 7.17
N ASP A 17 17.83 5.53 7.58
CA ASP A 17 18.59 4.57 6.77
C ASP A 17 17.79 3.28 6.51
N THR A 18 17.07 2.79 7.54
CA THR A 18 16.19 1.63 7.41
C THR A 18 14.98 1.94 6.51
N LEU A 19 14.41 3.14 6.58
CA LEU A 19 13.29 3.53 5.72
C LEU A 19 13.70 3.60 4.25
N VAL A 20 14.94 4.02 3.97
CA VAL A 20 15.49 4.08 2.60
C VAL A 20 15.85 2.68 2.07
N ASP A 21 16.44 1.83 2.91
CA ASP A 21 16.78 0.44 2.56
C ASP A 21 16.44 -0.52 3.72
N PRO A 22 15.19 -1.01 3.81
CA PRO A 22 14.73 -1.81 4.93
C PRO A 22 15.20 -3.27 4.89
N TYR A 23 15.57 -3.77 3.73
CA TYR A 23 15.72 -5.21 3.50
C TYR A 23 16.86 -5.86 4.29
N PRO A 24 18.05 -5.23 4.47
CA PRO A 24 19.09 -5.79 5.34
C PRO A 24 18.63 -5.94 6.79
N GLY A 25 17.91 -4.94 7.32
CA GLY A 25 17.31 -5.00 8.65
C GLY A 25 16.27 -6.10 8.77
N TYR A 26 15.42 -6.23 7.76
CA TYR A 26 14.37 -7.25 7.72
C TYR A 26 14.93 -8.67 7.64
N ALA A 27 16.03 -8.90 6.90
CA ALA A 27 16.73 -10.18 6.88
C ALA A 27 17.24 -10.55 8.28
N ARG A 28 17.89 -9.60 8.99
CA ARG A 28 18.34 -9.82 10.38
C ARG A 28 17.18 -10.18 11.31
N LEU A 29 16.02 -9.55 11.17
CA LEU A 29 14.83 -9.89 11.95
C LEU A 29 14.32 -11.31 11.63
N ARG A 30 14.25 -11.69 10.34
CA ARG A 30 13.86 -13.06 9.94
C ARG A 30 14.81 -14.12 10.50
N ASP A 31 16.12 -13.82 10.55
CA ASP A 31 17.14 -14.72 11.10
C ASP A 31 17.03 -14.83 12.63
N ALA A 32 16.69 -13.74 13.31
CA ALA A 32 16.52 -13.71 14.75
C ALA A 32 15.37 -14.62 15.23
N GLY A 33 14.27 -14.70 14.48
CA GLY A 33 13.17 -15.58 14.86
C GLY A 33 11.85 -15.33 14.12
N PRO A 34 10.84 -16.18 14.34
CA PRO A 34 9.49 -15.97 13.83
C PRO A 34 8.77 -14.83 14.55
N VAL A 35 9.15 -14.57 15.81
CA VAL A 35 8.66 -13.52 16.70
C VAL A 35 9.87 -12.88 17.35
N VAL A 36 10.02 -11.57 17.23
CA VAL A 36 11.19 -10.82 17.71
C VAL A 36 10.75 -9.62 18.53
N ARG A 37 11.29 -9.47 19.74
CA ARG A 37 11.02 -8.29 20.57
C ARG A 37 11.73 -7.07 20.00
N LEU A 38 11.00 -5.97 19.87
CA LEU A 38 11.47 -4.64 19.47
C LEU A 38 11.42 -3.73 20.70
N ASP A 39 12.44 -3.79 21.55
CA ASP A 39 12.46 -3.11 22.85
C ASP A 39 12.27 -1.59 22.71
N ARG A 40 12.82 -1.00 21.64
CA ARG A 40 12.70 0.44 21.35
C ARG A 40 11.24 0.91 21.22
N TYR A 41 10.35 0.04 20.73
CA TYR A 41 8.96 0.38 20.41
C TYR A 41 7.96 -0.26 21.38
N ASP A 42 8.47 -0.96 22.39
CA ASP A 42 7.64 -1.77 23.28
C ASP A 42 6.65 -2.65 22.50
N ALA A 43 7.16 -3.32 21.47
CA ALA A 43 6.36 -4.08 20.51
C ALA A 43 7.07 -5.39 20.12
N TRP A 44 6.36 -6.23 19.39
CA TRP A 44 6.89 -7.45 18.77
C TRP A 44 6.91 -7.28 17.24
N ALA A 45 7.80 -7.98 16.56
CA ALA A 45 7.83 -8.08 15.11
C ALA A 45 7.51 -9.50 14.65
N LEU A 46 6.70 -9.64 13.63
CA LEU A 46 6.49 -10.85 12.84
C LEU A 46 7.18 -10.65 11.49
N PRO A 47 8.45 -11.05 11.31
CA PRO A 47 9.17 -10.80 10.08
C PRO A 47 9.00 -11.88 9.02
N ARG A 48 8.54 -13.10 9.38
CA ARG A 48 8.45 -14.27 8.51
C ARG A 48 7.07 -14.41 7.87
N TYR A 49 7.03 -14.98 6.68
CA TYR A 49 5.81 -15.12 5.86
C TYR A 49 4.69 -15.85 6.59
N GLU A 50 5.00 -16.98 7.25
CA GLU A 50 4.00 -17.82 7.91
C GLU A 50 3.29 -17.06 9.04
N GLN A 51 4.05 -16.40 9.91
CA GLN A 51 3.51 -15.67 11.06
C GLN A 51 2.75 -14.43 10.62
N VAL A 52 3.26 -13.68 9.62
CA VAL A 52 2.53 -12.56 9.02
C VAL A 52 1.20 -13.03 8.44
N GLY A 53 1.22 -14.10 7.65
CA GLY A 53 0.01 -14.67 7.05
C GLY A 53 -0.98 -15.19 8.10
N ALA A 54 -0.51 -15.78 9.19
CA ALA A 54 -1.34 -16.24 10.31
C ALA A 54 -2.00 -15.05 11.02
N ALA A 55 -1.23 -14.03 11.40
CA ALA A 55 -1.73 -12.85 12.08
C ALA A 55 -2.78 -12.08 11.25
N LEU A 56 -2.59 -11.99 9.94
CA LEU A 56 -3.54 -11.32 9.04
C LEU A 56 -4.88 -12.06 8.88
N ARG A 57 -4.90 -13.38 9.11
CA ARG A 57 -6.14 -14.20 9.05
C ARG A 57 -6.86 -14.29 10.39
N ASP A 58 -6.14 -14.15 11.49
CA ASP A 58 -6.67 -14.26 12.85
C ASP A 58 -6.93 -12.88 13.45
N HIS A 59 -7.96 -12.19 12.96
CA HIS A 59 -8.36 -10.88 13.47
C HIS A 59 -8.92 -10.93 14.90
N GLU A 60 -9.35 -12.10 15.37
CA GLU A 60 -9.81 -12.28 16.75
C GLU A 60 -8.65 -12.18 17.73
N THR A 61 -7.47 -12.69 17.38
CA THR A 61 -6.25 -12.56 18.18
C THR A 61 -5.50 -11.26 17.88
N PHE A 62 -5.39 -10.88 16.61
CA PHE A 62 -4.62 -9.71 16.14
C PHE A 62 -5.56 -8.60 15.69
N SER A 63 -6.11 -7.88 16.66
CA SER A 63 -7.10 -6.82 16.47
C SER A 63 -6.52 -5.58 15.76
N SER A 64 -7.33 -4.98 14.90
CA SER A 64 -7.09 -3.66 14.33
C SER A 64 -7.79 -2.53 15.10
N ALA A 65 -8.72 -2.84 15.99
CA ALA A 65 -9.57 -1.84 16.65
C ALA A 65 -8.81 -0.87 17.56
N SER A 66 -7.62 -1.26 18.05
CA SER A 66 -6.72 -0.38 18.81
C SER A 66 -5.73 0.38 17.90
N GLY A 67 -6.03 0.45 16.60
CA GLY A 67 -5.23 1.11 15.59
C GLY A 67 -4.15 0.21 14.99
N VAL A 68 -3.69 0.59 13.80
CA VAL A 68 -2.76 -0.18 12.97
C VAL A 68 -1.37 0.48 12.85
N GLY A 69 -1.16 1.59 13.52
CA GLY A 69 0.10 2.32 13.61
C GLY A 69 0.76 2.18 14.98
N PHE A 70 1.94 2.79 15.11
CA PHE A 70 2.71 2.87 16.36
C PHE A 70 2.45 4.18 17.12
N GLY A 71 1.95 5.22 16.44
CA GLY A 71 1.62 6.51 17.04
C GLY A 71 0.19 6.56 17.58
N ALA A 72 0.02 6.91 18.84
CA ALA A 72 -1.30 6.98 19.49
C ALA A 72 -2.24 7.96 18.78
N GLY A 73 -1.76 9.18 18.45
CA GLY A 73 -2.60 10.21 17.84
C GLY A 73 -3.20 9.81 16.48
N MET A 74 -2.44 9.11 15.63
CA MET A 74 -2.98 8.59 14.36
C MET A 74 -3.97 7.46 14.61
N ASN A 75 -3.69 6.57 15.57
CA ASN A 75 -4.61 5.49 15.90
C ASN A 75 -5.95 6.02 16.43
N GLU A 76 -5.93 7.09 17.24
CA GLU A 76 -7.15 7.78 17.71
C GLU A 76 -7.92 8.42 16.55
N LEU A 77 -7.22 9.08 15.63
CA LEU A 77 -7.84 9.71 14.46
C LEU A 77 -8.51 8.69 13.53
N MET A 78 -7.91 7.51 13.37
CA MET A 78 -8.42 6.44 12.50
C MET A 78 -9.42 5.52 13.19
N ALA A 79 -9.66 5.70 14.50
CA ALA A 79 -10.54 4.82 15.27
C ALA A 79 -11.96 4.77 14.67
N GLY A 80 -12.50 3.55 14.54
CA GLY A 80 -13.80 3.32 13.92
C GLY A 80 -13.80 3.38 12.39
N GLY A 81 -12.68 3.75 11.74
CA GLY A 81 -12.54 3.61 10.29
C GLY A 81 -12.35 2.15 9.87
N VAL A 82 -12.55 1.85 8.58
CA VAL A 82 -12.49 0.47 8.06
C VAL A 82 -11.16 -0.24 8.32
N LEU A 83 -10.04 0.48 8.35
CA LEU A 83 -8.72 -0.08 8.61
C LEU A 83 -8.46 -0.33 10.10
N ALA A 84 -9.06 0.51 10.97
CA ALA A 84 -8.86 0.50 12.42
C ALA A 84 -10.15 0.04 13.15
N SER A 85 -10.73 -1.05 12.71
CA SER A 85 -11.91 -1.67 13.32
C SER A 85 -11.94 -3.18 13.06
N ASP A 86 -12.70 -3.88 13.89
CA ASP A 86 -12.97 -5.31 13.79
C ASP A 86 -14.48 -5.57 13.56
N PRO A 87 -14.88 -6.80 13.16
CA PRO A 87 -16.29 -7.16 13.08
C PRO A 87 -17.04 -6.98 14.42
N PRO A 88 -18.31 -6.58 14.42
CA PRO A 88 -19.18 -6.43 13.23
C PRO A 88 -19.03 -5.08 12.50
N HIS A 89 -18.49 -4.04 13.14
CA HIS A 89 -18.40 -2.68 12.58
C HIS A 89 -17.57 -2.66 11.27
N HIS A 90 -16.38 -3.27 11.30
CA HIS A 90 -15.57 -3.45 10.09
C HIS A 90 -16.37 -4.05 8.93
N THR A 91 -17.17 -5.09 9.20
CA THR A 91 -17.93 -5.79 8.16
C THR A 91 -18.92 -4.87 7.45
N THR A 92 -19.61 -4.01 8.21
CA THR A 92 -20.56 -3.02 7.66
C THR A 92 -19.84 -2.07 6.69
N LEU A 93 -18.75 -1.45 7.13
CA LEU A 93 -17.97 -0.52 6.30
C LEU A 93 -17.36 -1.22 5.07
N ARG A 94 -16.84 -2.43 5.29
CA ARG A 94 -16.20 -3.23 4.24
C ARG A 94 -17.15 -3.62 3.12
N VAL A 95 -18.39 -3.97 3.43
CA VAL A 95 -19.41 -4.33 2.44
C VAL A 95 -19.68 -3.14 1.51
N ILE A 96 -19.79 -1.92 2.03
CA ILE A 96 -20.00 -0.71 1.24
C ILE A 96 -18.85 -0.51 0.25
N LEU A 97 -17.59 -0.51 0.75
CA LEU A 97 -16.41 -0.37 -0.10
C LEU A 97 -16.30 -1.48 -1.15
N SER A 98 -16.60 -2.72 -0.76
CA SER A 98 -16.50 -3.87 -1.66
C SER A 98 -17.49 -3.78 -2.83
N ARG A 99 -18.73 -3.33 -2.60
CA ARG A 99 -19.73 -3.12 -3.66
C ARG A 99 -19.20 -2.16 -4.74
N MET A 100 -18.38 -1.17 -4.35
CA MET A 100 -17.89 -0.11 -5.23
C MET A 100 -16.62 -0.50 -6.02
N LEU A 101 -15.78 -1.39 -5.45
CA LEU A 101 -14.45 -1.73 -6.00
C LEU A 101 -14.34 -3.18 -6.51
N MET A 102 -15.46 -3.88 -6.62
CA MET A 102 -15.49 -5.19 -7.27
C MET A 102 -15.23 -5.07 -8.79
N PRO A 103 -14.68 -6.09 -9.46
CA PRO A 103 -14.37 -6.06 -10.89
C PRO A 103 -15.54 -5.62 -11.77
N ARG A 104 -16.77 -6.00 -11.38
CA ARG A 104 -17.99 -5.59 -12.10
C ARG A 104 -18.20 -4.06 -12.06
N ALA A 105 -17.96 -3.43 -10.91
CA ALA A 105 -18.13 -1.99 -10.72
C ALA A 105 -17.05 -1.18 -11.47
N LEU A 106 -15.88 -1.76 -11.66
CA LEU A 106 -14.74 -1.13 -12.35
C LEU A 106 -14.72 -1.38 -13.87
N ARG A 107 -15.66 -2.18 -14.40
CA ARG A 107 -15.64 -2.60 -15.82
C ARG A 107 -15.66 -1.41 -16.77
N ASP A 108 -16.52 -0.44 -16.49
CA ASP A 108 -16.75 0.72 -17.38
C ASP A 108 -15.59 1.73 -17.31
N LEU A 109 -14.72 1.61 -16.31
CA LEU A 109 -13.51 2.41 -16.18
C LEU A 109 -12.38 1.92 -17.10
N GLY A 110 -12.38 0.64 -17.47
CA GLY A 110 -11.30 0.02 -18.25
C GLY A 110 -10.90 0.78 -19.51
N PRO A 111 -11.85 1.17 -20.41
CA PRO A 111 -11.52 1.91 -21.63
C PRO A 111 -10.83 3.24 -21.35
N SER A 112 -11.30 4.03 -20.39
CA SER A 112 -10.70 5.34 -20.05
C SER A 112 -9.29 5.21 -19.45
N VAL A 113 -9.08 4.19 -18.61
CA VAL A 113 -7.75 3.89 -18.06
C VAL A 113 -6.78 3.47 -19.17
N THR A 114 -7.23 2.66 -20.13
CA THR A 114 -6.41 2.24 -21.28
C THR A 114 -6.00 3.44 -22.13
N VAL A 115 -6.95 4.29 -22.53
CA VAL A 115 -6.66 5.50 -23.34
C VAL A 115 -5.65 6.40 -22.63
N ALA A 116 -5.82 6.63 -21.34
CA ALA A 116 -4.91 7.49 -20.62
C ALA A 116 -3.52 6.86 -20.42
N ALA A 117 -3.43 5.53 -20.31
CA ALA A 117 -2.15 4.84 -20.30
C ALA A 117 -1.42 4.99 -21.66
N GLU A 118 -2.14 4.85 -22.76
CA GLU A 118 -1.59 5.07 -24.10
C GLU A 118 -1.14 6.54 -24.28
N ASP A 119 -1.98 7.50 -23.93
CA ASP A 119 -1.68 8.93 -24.04
C ASP A 119 -0.44 9.35 -23.27
N ILE A 120 -0.26 8.85 -22.03
CA ILE A 120 0.90 9.21 -21.22
C ILE A 120 2.18 8.58 -21.78
N VAL A 121 2.11 7.32 -22.20
CA VAL A 121 3.26 6.62 -22.78
C VAL A 121 3.66 7.27 -24.11
N ASP A 122 2.71 7.63 -24.99
CA ASP A 122 2.98 8.31 -26.26
C ASP A 122 3.65 9.67 -26.04
N ARG A 123 3.27 10.41 -25.01
CA ARG A 123 3.93 11.69 -24.66
C ARG A 123 5.36 11.50 -24.17
N LEU A 124 5.67 10.42 -23.48
CA LEU A 124 6.99 10.16 -22.90
C LEU A 124 7.90 9.38 -23.85
N ALA A 125 7.37 8.70 -24.85
CA ALA A 125 8.15 7.90 -25.82
C ALA A 125 8.85 8.75 -26.89
N THR A 126 9.37 9.92 -26.52
CA THR A 126 10.07 10.87 -27.42
C THR A 126 11.57 10.70 -27.43
N GLY A 127 12.11 9.83 -26.59
CA GLY A 127 13.57 9.70 -26.37
C GLY A 127 14.16 10.77 -25.46
N ALA A 128 13.37 11.73 -24.98
CA ALA A 128 13.78 12.67 -23.95
C ALA A 128 13.81 12.02 -22.56
N GLU A 129 14.59 12.60 -21.66
CA GLU A 129 14.59 12.21 -20.24
C GLU A 129 13.35 12.74 -19.54
N PHE A 130 12.78 11.93 -18.65
CA PHE A 130 11.65 12.26 -17.79
C PHE A 130 11.82 11.59 -16.43
N ASP A 131 11.00 11.93 -15.45
CA ASP A 131 10.96 11.25 -14.16
C ASP A 131 9.83 10.20 -14.15
N ALA A 132 10.18 8.92 -13.98
CA ALA A 132 9.18 7.84 -13.97
C ALA A 132 8.23 7.89 -12.75
N VAL A 133 8.56 8.66 -11.71
CA VAL A 133 7.65 8.92 -10.58
C VAL A 133 6.68 10.05 -10.96
N SER A 134 7.16 11.28 -11.11
CA SER A 134 6.30 12.45 -11.31
C SER A 134 5.64 12.51 -12.69
N ASP A 135 6.40 12.23 -13.77
CA ASP A 135 5.92 12.41 -15.13
C ASP A 135 5.12 11.20 -15.66
N LEU A 136 5.28 10.01 -15.05
CA LEU A 136 4.55 8.80 -15.44
C LEU A 136 3.56 8.38 -14.37
N ALA A 137 4.00 7.91 -13.19
CA ALA A 137 3.12 7.28 -12.22
C ALA A 137 2.18 8.27 -11.51
N GLU A 138 2.68 9.42 -11.06
CA GLU A 138 1.88 10.48 -10.43
C GLU A 138 1.00 11.23 -11.44
N ALA A 139 1.45 11.36 -12.68
CA ALA A 139 0.63 11.97 -13.73
C ALA A 139 -0.50 11.04 -14.21
N PHE A 140 -0.38 9.72 -13.97
CA PHE A 140 -1.35 8.70 -14.39
C PHE A 140 -2.41 8.42 -13.31
N THR A 141 -1.99 7.95 -12.12
CA THR A 141 -2.87 7.36 -11.10
C THR A 141 -3.89 8.33 -10.48
N PRO A 142 -3.53 9.55 -10.00
CA PRO A 142 -4.47 10.41 -9.25
C PRO A 142 -5.66 10.85 -10.07
N ARG A 143 -5.51 10.97 -11.37
CA ARG A 143 -6.57 11.38 -12.30
C ARG A 143 -7.77 10.46 -12.21
N PHE A 144 -7.54 9.14 -12.23
CA PHE A 144 -8.64 8.16 -12.20
C PHE A 144 -9.27 8.05 -10.83
N VAL A 145 -8.47 8.08 -9.77
CA VAL A 145 -8.97 7.96 -8.40
C VAL A 145 -9.88 9.15 -8.08
N ALA A 146 -9.46 10.37 -8.41
CA ALA A 146 -10.27 11.56 -8.17
C ALA A 146 -11.58 11.54 -8.96
N ASP A 147 -11.54 11.16 -10.24
CA ASP A 147 -12.72 11.06 -11.09
C ASP A 147 -13.65 9.91 -10.65
N LEU A 148 -13.10 8.77 -10.27
CA LEU A 148 -13.85 7.61 -9.75
C LEU A 148 -14.59 7.93 -8.45
N ILE A 149 -13.96 8.69 -7.55
CA ILE A 149 -14.61 9.14 -6.31
C ILE A 149 -15.68 10.21 -6.64
N GLY A 150 -15.51 10.94 -7.73
CA GLY A 150 -16.36 12.06 -8.12
C GLY A 150 -15.98 13.35 -7.39
N LEU A 151 -14.68 13.57 -7.16
CA LEU A 151 -14.19 14.78 -6.49
C LEU A 151 -14.30 16.02 -7.41
N PRO A 152 -14.54 17.21 -6.84
CA PRO A 152 -14.39 18.46 -7.58
C PRO A 152 -12.94 18.65 -8.05
N GLN A 153 -12.72 19.52 -9.04
CA GLN A 153 -11.35 19.81 -9.53
C GLN A 153 -10.50 20.57 -8.49
N GLU A 154 -11.18 21.35 -7.64
CA GLU A 154 -10.55 22.14 -6.57
C GLU A 154 -9.86 21.24 -5.55
N GLY A 155 -8.60 21.53 -5.23
CA GLY A 155 -7.83 20.85 -4.19
C GLY A 155 -7.31 19.46 -4.56
N ARG A 156 -7.46 19.01 -5.82
CA ARG A 156 -6.91 17.71 -6.26
C ARG A 156 -5.38 17.64 -6.20
N ASP A 157 -4.72 18.77 -6.25
CA ASP A 157 -3.25 18.91 -6.09
C ASP A 157 -2.74 18.53 -4.70
N GLN A 158 -3.62 18.49 -3.68
CA GLN A 158 -3.29 18.12 -2.31
C GLN A 158 -3.41 16.60 -2.03
N LEU A 159 -4.03 15.85 -2.92
CA LEU A 159 -4.43 14.46 -2.66
C LEU A 159 -3.23 13.54 -2.33
N LEU A 160 -2.10 13.69 -3.02
CA LEU A 160 -0.89 12.90 -2.77
C LEU A 160 -0.29 13.22 -1.40
N GLU A 161 -0.31 14.48 -0.98
CA GLU A 161 0.19 14.87 0.34
C GLU A 161 -0.67 14.28 1.47
N PHE A 162 -1.98 14.18 1.28
CA PHE A 162 -2.88 13.51 2.23
C PHE A 162 -2.54 12.03 2.42
N GLY A 163 -2.30 11.32 1.33
CA GLY A 163 -1.89 9.92 1.36
C GLY A 163 -0.56 9.73 2.06
N ALA A 164 0.50 10.36 1.57
CA ALA A 164 1.84 10.26 2.13
C ALA A 164 1.88 10.58 3.64
N SER A 165 1.12 11.61 4.08
CA SER A 165 1.04 12.00 5.48
C SER A 165 0.29 10.99 6.35
N THR A 166 -0.74 10.33 5.82
CA THR A 166 -1.45 9.27 6.54
C THR A 166 -0.50 8.12 6.87
N PHE A 167 0.23 7.65 5.90
CA PHE A 167 1.20 6.57 6.08
C PHE A 167 2.39 6.98 6.98
N GLU A 168 2.83 8.24 6.90
CA GLU A 168 3.83 8.79 7.80
C GLU A 168 3.36 8.78 9.26
N GLY A 169 2.13 9.19 9.50
CA GLY A 169 1.54 9.27 10.85
C GLY A 169 1.34 7.91 11.54
N LEU A 170 1.36 6.81 10.79
CA LEU A 170 1.26 5.45 11.33
C LEU A 170 2.54 4.96 12.01
N GLY A 171 3.67 5.64 11.82
CA GLY A 171 4.90 5.36 12.55
C GLY A 171 4.88 5.84 14.00
N PRO A 172 5.97 5.64 14.74
CA PRO A 172 6.13 6.18 16.08
C PRO A 172 6.20 7.72 16.04
N VAL A 173 5.88 8.33 17.19
CA VAL A 173 5.98 9.80 17.34
C VAL A 173 7.44 10.23 17.14
N GLY A 174 7.66 11.21 16.26
CA GLY A 174 8.97 11.73 15.90
C GLY A 174 8.88 13.11 15.24
N GLU A 175 9.99 13.57 14.69
CA GLU A 175 10.12 14.93 14.10
C GLU A 175 9.12 15.19 12.97
N ARG A 176 8.76 14.18 12.18
CA ARG A 176 7.82 14.31 11.06
C ARG A 176 6.35 14.22 11.46
N THR A 177 6.04 13.71 12.67
CA THR A 177 4.66 13.53 13.16
C THR A 177 3.84 14.83 13.16
N PRO A 178 4.35 16.00 13.62
CA PRO A 178 3.55 17.23 13.63
C PRO A 178 3.12 17.67 12.21
N ALA A 179 3.95 17.46 11.20
CA ALA A 179 3.60 17.76 9.81
C ALA A 179 2.51 16.80 9.32
N ALA A 180 2.67 15.49 9.54
CA ALA A 180 1.67 14.49 9.20
C ALA A 180 0.31 14.78 9.82
N MET A 181 0.27 15.12 11.12
CA MET A 181 -0.99 15.44 11.82
C MET A 181 -1.66 16.71 11.30
N ARG A 182 -0.90 17.73 10.87
CA ARG A 182 -1.49 18.91 10.20
C ARG A 182 -2.17 18.54 8.89
N GLN A 183 -1.56 17.67 8.09
CA GLN A 183 -2.15 17.21 6.85
C GLN A 183 -3.38 16.34 7.07
N GLN A 184 -3.43 15.55 8.14
CA GLN A 184 -4.65 14.81 8.47
C GLN A 184 -5.82 15.74 8.83
N LYS A 185 -5.54 16.86 9.49
CA LYS A 185 -6.55 17.88 9.71
C LYS A 185 -7.00 18.51 8.38
N ALA A 186 -6.07 18.83 7.50
CA ALA A 186 -6.38 19.37 6.17
C ALA A 186 -7.20 18.36 5.32
N LEU A 187 -6.92 17.05 5.42
CA LEU A 187 -7.72 16.00 4.79
C LEU A 187 -9.16 15.99 5.33
N LEU A 188 -9.34 16.07 6.65
CA LEU A 188 -10.66 16.15 7.26
C LEU A 188 -11.40 17.41 6.79
N ASP A 189 -10.73 18.56 6.80
CA ASP A 189 -11.30 19.83 6.32
C ASP A 189 -11.67 19.72 4.81
N TYR A 190 -10.83 19.09 3.99
CA TYR A 190 -11.10 18.84 2.57
C TYR A 190 -12.36 17.98 2.37
N VAL A 191 -12.46 16.86 3.09
CA VAL A 191 -13.61 15.94 2.99
C VAL A 191 -14.92 16.60 3.42
N THR A 192 -14.86 17.47 4.44
CA THR A 192 -16.06 18.09 5.01
C THR A 192 -16.47 19.41 4.32
N THR A 193 -15.58 19.99 3.51
CA THR A 193 -15.84 21.26 2.82
C THR A 193 -15.73 21.15 1.30
N THR A 194 -14.54 20.85 0.78
CA THR A 194 -14.28 20.81 -0.68
C THR A 194 -14.91 19.60 -1.33
N ALA A 195 -14.79 18.43 -0.74
CA ALA A 195 -15.43 17.19 -1.16
C ALA A 195 -16.70 16.87 -0.34
N ALA A 196 -17.38 17.90 0.13
CA ALA A 196 -18.66 17.77 0.84
C ALA A 196 -19.71 17.10 -0.05
N ARG A 197 -20.70 16.47 0.59
CA ARG A 197 -21.71 15.64 -0.05
C ARG A 197 -22.35 16.28 -1.30
N ASP A 198 -22.72 17.56 -1.21
CA ASP A 198 -23.39 18.33 -2.26
C ASP A 198 -22.46 18.78 -3.40
N ARG A 199 -21.14 18.56 -3.27
CA ARG A 199 -20.13 18.91 -4.26
C ARG A 199 -19.59 17.70 -5.02
N LEU A 200 -19.97 16.48 -4.62
CA LEU A 200 -19.56 15.24 -5.28
C LEU A 200 -20.34 15.00 -6.57
N VAL A 201 -19.67 14.44 -7.56
CA VAL A 201 -20.31 14.08 -8.83
C VAL A 201 -21.26 12.90 -8.61
N GLU A 202 -22.50 13.04 -9.10
CA GLU A 202 -23.52 11.98 -9.04
C GLU A 202 -22.99 10.68 -9.65
N GLY A 203 -23.26 9.55 -8.98
CA GLY A 203 -22.79 8.23 -9.39
C GLY A 203 -21.33 7.91 -9.09
N GLY A 204 -20.53 8.89 -8.64
CA GLY A 204 -19.17 8.66 -8.13
C GLY A 204 -19.16 7.84 -6.83
N LEU A 205 -18.01 7.25 -6.49
CA LEU A 205 -17.91 6.44 -5.26
C LEU A 205 -18.24 7.25 -4.00
N GLY A 206 -17.85 8.54 -3.97
CA GLY A 206 -18.17 9.42 -2.85
C GLY A 206 -19.68 9.62 -2.70
N ALA A 207 -20.41 9.86 -3.79
CA ALA A 207 -21.88 9.97 -3.74
C ALA A 207 -22.52 8.68 -3.23
N ARG A 208 -22.04 7.51 -3.65
CA ARG A 208 -22.54 6.19 -3.19
C ARG A 208 -22.27 5.93 -1.70
N VAL A 209 -21.21 6.51 -1.13
CA VAL A 209 -21.00 6.45 0.33
C VAL A 209 -22.13 7.19 1.05
N TRP A 210 -22.54 8.34 0.53
CA TRP A 210 -23.65 9.12 1.11
C TRP A 210 -25.04 8.48 0.86
N GLU A 211 -25.22 7.76 -0.26
CA GLU A 211 -26.41 6.93 -0.47
C GLU A 211 -26.56 5.85 0.63
N ALA A 212 -25.46 5.28 1.12
CA ALA A 212 -25.49 4.34 2.23
C ALA A 212 -25.93 5.01 3.56
N VAL A 213 -25.62 6.30 3.76
CA VAL A 213 -26.14 7.08 4.89
C VAL A 213 -27.66 7.26 4.76
N ASP A 214 -28.15 7.66 3.58
CA ASP A 214 -29.58 7.83 3.32
C ASP A 214 -30.38 6.54 3.48
N ALA A 215 -29.76 5.41 3.16
CA ALA A 215 -30.33 4.08 3.37
C ALA A 215 -30.27 3.61 4.84
N GLY A 216 -29.61 4.37 5.73
CA GLY A 216 -29.45 3.99 7.14
C GLY A 216 -28.46 2.84 7.37
N GLU A 217 -27.60 2.52 6.38
CA GLU A 217 -26.59 1.47 6.50
C GLU A 217 -25.42 1.93 7.39
N ILE A 218 -25.07 3.22 7.35
CA ILE A 218 -24.02 3.86 8.15
C ILE A 218 -24.47 5.27 8.57
N ASP A 219 -23.79 5.87 9.54
CA ASP A 219 -23.96 7.27 9.90
C ASP A 219 -22.98 8.19 9.11
N GLU A 220 -23.17 9.51 9.27
CA GLU A 220 -22.33 10.51 8.60
C GLU A 220 -20.87 10.44 9.04
N ALA A 221 -20.59 10.12 10.30
CA ALA A 221 -19.22 10.00 10.79
C ALA A 221 -18.49 8.84 10.08
N ALA A 222 -19.15 7.71 9.91
CA ALA A 222 -18.63 6.58 9.16
C ALA A 222 -18.42 6.94 7.67
N ALA A 223 -19.33 7.70 7.07
CA ALA A 223 -19.17 8.17 5.69
C ALA A 223 -17.91 9.04 5.53
N ILE A 224 -17.68 9.98 6.44
CA ILE A 224 -16.47 10.82 6.45
C ILE A 224 -15.22 9.94 6.56
N THR A 225 -15.19 8.94 7.47
CA THR A 225 -14.01 8.05 7.60
C THR A 225 -13.78 7.21 6.35
N LEU A 226 -14.83 6.78 5.64
CA LEU A 226 -14.69 6.08 4.36
C LEU A 226 -14.14 7.01 3.26
N MET A 227 -14.60 8.26 3.18
CA MET A 227 -14.05 9.26 2.25
C MET A 227 -12.59 9.53 2.53
N MET A 228 -12.20 9.73 3.80
CA MET A 228 -10.80 9.89 4.19
C MET A 228 -9.97 8.66 3.79
N ALA A 229 -10.49 7.45 3.99
CA ALA A 229 -9.79 6.22 3.61
C ALA A 229 -9.54 6.13 2.10
N PHE A 230 -10.50 6.50 1.24
CA PHE A 230 -10.29 6.55 -0.21
C PHE A 230 -9.15 7.51 -0.58
N LEU A 231 -9.16 8.72 -0.01
CA LEU A 231 -8.19 9.77 -0.35
C LEU A 231 -6.79 9.46 0.20
N ALA A 232 -6.72 8.84 1.38
CA ALA A 232 -5.47 8.54 2.04
C ALA A 232 -4.73 7.31 1.47
N THR A 233 -5.46 6.33 0.91
CA THR A 233 -4.84 5.03 0.57
C THR A 233 -4.92 4.64 -0.90
N GLY A 234 -5.69 5.40 -1.69
CA GLY A 234 -6.06 5.00 -3.05
C GLY A 234 -4.99 5.24 -4.11
N MET A 235 -3.95 6.02 -3.85
CA MET A 235 -3.04 6.51 -4.91
C MET A 235 -1.57 6.13 -4.68
N ASP A 236 -0.97 6.49 -3.54
CA ASP A 236 0.48 6.39 -3.31
C ASP A 236 1.01 4.98 -3.54
N THR A 237 0.32 3.95 -3.03
CA THR A 237 0.77 2.57 -3.17
C THR A 237 0.81 2.10 -4.63
N THR A 238 -0.13 2.55 -5.45
CA THR A 238 -0.15 2.26 -6.89
C THR A 238 0.97 3.02 -7.59
N ILE A 239 1.15 4.31 -7.32
CA ILE A 239 2.25 5.13 -7.85
C ILE A 239 3.60 4.47 -7.55
N LEU A 240 3.86 4.11 -6.29
CA LEU A 240 5.11 3.48 -5.88
C LEU A 240 5.33 2.13 -6.58
N SER A 241 4.27 1.35 -6.78
CA SER A 241 4.37 0.07 -7.47
C SER A 241 4.62 0.22 -8.98
N LEU A 242 4.04 1.22 -9.64
CA LEU A 242 4.26 1.51 -11.05
C LEU A 242 5.67 2.04 -11.31
N ALA A 243 6.16 2.96 -10.48
CA ALA A 243 7.54 3.44 -10.53
C ALA A 243 8.54 2.29 -10.28
N ALA A 244 8.23 1.39 -9.32
CA ALA A 244 9.03 0.20 -9.07
C ALA A 244 9.02 -0.76 -10.27
N ALA A 245 7.93 -0.90 -11.01
CA ALA A 245 7.87 -1.71 -12.21
C ALA A 245 8.85 -1.20 -13.27
N VAL A 246 8.88 0.11 -13.55
CA VAL A 246 9.83 0.72 -14.48
C VAL A 246 11.26 0.44 -14.03
N ARG A 247 11.59 0.64 -12.76
CA ARG A 247 12.92 0.36 -12.22
C ARG A 247 13.32 -1.10 -12.38
N LEU A 248 12.42 -2.03 -12.00
CA LEU A 248 12.70 -3.46 -12.06
C LEU A 248 12.93 -3.93 -13.50
N PHE A 249 12.09 -3.50 -14.45
CA PHE A 249 12.29 -3.85 -15.86
C PHE A 249 13.51 -3.19 -16.49
N ALA A 250 13.91 -1.99 -16.05
CA ALA A 250 15.16 -1.38 -16.47
C ALA A 250 16.39 -2.15 -15.95
N GLN A 251 16.32 -2.65 -14.71
CA GLN A 251 17.40 -3.42 -14.09
C GLN A 251 17.48 -4.88 -14.60
N HIS A 252 16.36 -5.41 -15.13
CA HIS A 252 16.23 -6.77 -15.63
C HIS A 252 15.71 -6.78 -17.08
N PRO A 253 16.51 -6.33 -18.06
CA PRO A 253 16.06 -6.22 -19.45
C PRO A 253 15.67 -7.56 -20.08
N ASP A 254 16.21 -8.67 -19.61
CA ASP A 254 15.80 -10.03 -19.99
C ASP A 254 14.35 -10.33 -19.60
N GLN A 255 13.91 -9.85 -18.43
CA GLN A 255 12.52 -10.00 -18.00
C GLN A 255 11.57 -9.09 -18.80
N TRP A 256 12.04 -7.90 -19.21
CA TRP A 256 11.29 -7.03 -20.10
C TRP A 256 11.13 -7.65 -21.49
N ASP A 257 12.21 -8.21 -22.06
CA ASP A 257 12.16 -8.89 -23.35
C ASP A 257 11.24 -10.13 -23.30
N ALA A 258 11.27 -10.89 -22.21
CA ALA A 258 10.36 -12.01 -22.00
C ALA A 258 8.89 -11.54 -21.94
N LEU A 259 8.59 -10.43 -21.24
CA LEU A 259 7.25 -9.86 -21.16
C LEU A 259 6.77 -9.32 -22.51
N ARG A 260 7.67 -8.73 -23.32
CA ARG A 260 7.37 -8.30 -24.70
C ARG A 260 7.07 -9.49 -25.62
N ALA A 261 7.77 -10.61 -25.43
CA ALA A 261 7.55 -11.84 -26.21
C ALA A 261 6.23 -12.51 -25.84
N ASP A 262 5.80 -12.42 -24.59
CA ASP A 262 4.52 -12.97 -24.11
C ASP A 262 3.77 -11.94 -23.21
N PRO A 263 2.98 -11.03 -23.81
CA PRO A 263 2.18 -10.05 -23.07
C PRO A 263 1.12 -10.67 -22.14
N SER A 264 0.78 -11.95 -22.30
CA SER A 264 -0.16 -12.61 -21.38
C SER A 264 0.39 -12.73 -19.96
N LEU A 265 1.69 -12.55 -19.77
CA LEU A 265 2.36 -12.52 -18.48
C LEU A 265 2.16 -11.20 -17.70
N VAL A 266 1.60 -10.14 -18.30
CA VAL A 266 1.42 -8.82 -17.63
C VAL A 266 0.76 -8.94 -16.25
N PRO A 267 -0.35 -9.67 -16.06
CA PRO A 267 -0.95 -9.82 -14.74
C PRO A 267 0.00 -10.46 -13.72
N ASN A 268 0.72 -11.49 -14.14
CA ASN A 268 1.65 -12.20 -13.26
C ASN A 268 2.90 -11.37 -12.97
N ALA A 269 3.42 -10.67 -13.97
CA ALA A 269 4.56 -9.76 -13.82
C ALA A 269 4.28 -8.64 -12.82
N TYR A 270 3.06 -8.06 -12.82
CA TYR A 270 2.68 -7.07 -11.83
C TYR A 270 2.61 -7.64 -10.41
N LEU A 271 2.13 -8.88 -10.24
CA LEU A 271 2.14 -9.52 -8.92
C LEU A 271 3.59 -9.72 -8.41
N GLU A 272 4.54 -10.04 -9.29
CA GLU A 272 5.96 -10.16 -8.91
C GLU A 272 6.57 -8.78 -8.59
N VAL A 273 6.21 -7.72 -9.33
CA VAL A 273 6.55 -6.34 -8.96
C VAL A 273 6.06 -6.02 -7.55
N LEU A 274 4.81 -6.32 -7.25
CA LEU A 274 4.23 -6.08 -5.92
C LEU A 274 4.93 -6.87 -4.83
N ARG A 275 5.30 -8.12 -5.09
CA ARG A 275 6.05 -8.93 -4.13
C ARG A 275 7.40 -8.31 -3.80
N ILE A 276 8.15 -7.90 -4.82
CA ILE A 276 9.49 -7.30 -4.64
C ILE A 276 9.40 -5.89 -4.06
N ALA A 277 8.51 -5.05 -4.57
CA ALA A 277 8.43 -3.64 -4.17
C ALA A 277 7.77 -3.45 -2.80
N SER A 278 6.68 -4.19 -2.54
CA SER A 278 5.92 -4.10 -1.27
C SER A 278 5.74 -2.68 -0.78
N PRO A 279 4.97 -1.81 -1.48
CA PRO A 279 4.87 -0.38 -1.16
C PRO A 279 4.51 -0.08 0.30
N VAL A 280 3.64 -0.88 0.91
CA VAL A 280 3.41 -0.85 2.36
C VAL A 280 4.34 -1.88 3.00
N THR A 281 5.19 -1.42 3.92
CA THR A 281 6.20 -2.29 4.55
C THR A 281 5.68 -2.97 5.81
N VAL A 282 4.94 -2.24 6.63
CA VAL A 282 4.50 -2.68 7.97
C VAL A 282 3.23 -1.97 8.40
N PHE A 283 2.32 -2.71 9.01
CA PHE A 283 1.28 -2.20 9.90
C PHE A 283 1.39 -2.90 11.25
N SER A 284 0.66 -2.42 12.25
CA SER A 284 0.60 -3.10 13.55
C SER A 284 -0.78 -3.71 13.81
N ARG A 285 -0.80 -4.58 14.81
CA ARG A 285 -2.01 -5.13 15.46
C ARG A 285 -1.81 -5.09 16.97
N VAL A 286 -2.88 -5.25 17.71
CA VAL A 286 -2.81 -5.46 19.15
C VAL A 286 -3.40 -6.83 19.46
N THR A 287 -2.68 -7.63 20.25
CA THR A 287 -3.16 -8.93 20.67
C THR A 287 -4.32 -8.79 21.65
N THR A 288 -5.37 -9.56 21.47
CA THR A 288 -6.54 -9.59 22.37
C THR A 288 -6.41 -10.65 23.45
N ARG A 289 -5.52 -11.59 23.26
CA ARG A 289 -5.18 -12.71 24.15
C ARG A 289 -3.72 -13.08 23.99
N ASP A 290 -3.18 -13.82 24.95
CA ASP A 290 -1.85 -14.38 24.82
C ASP A 290 -1.77 -15.25 23.56
N TRP A 291 -0.70 -15.05 22.79
CA TRP A 291 -0.43 -15.81 21.57
C TRP A 291 0.95 -16.47 21.65
N GLU A 292 0.99 -17.75 21.37
CA GLU A 292 2.22 -18.54 21.45
C GLU A 292 2.74 -18.91 20.05
N CYS A 293 4.06 -18.74 19.86
CA CYS A 293 4.76 -19.14 18.66
C CYS A 293 6.19 -19.60 19.03
N ASP A 294 6.52 -20.84 18.68
CA ASP A 294 7.86 -21.44 18.91
C ASP A 294 8.36 -21.29 20.37
N GLY A 295 7.45 -21.41 21.34
CA GLY A 295 7.77 -21.29 22.77
C GLY A 295 7.94 -19.86 23.27
N ILE A 296 7.59 -18.87 22.46
CA ILE A 296 7.52 -17.45 22.82
C ILE A 296 6.06 -17.07 22.99
N THR A 297 5.73 -16.47 24.14
CA THR A 297 4.39 -15.91 24.39
C THR A 297 4.41 -14.41 24.13
N VAL A 298 3.55 -13.95 23.24
CA VAL A 298 3.21 -12.53 23.06
C VAL A 298 1.98 -12.25 23.94
N PRO A 299 2.10 -11.42 24.99
CA PRO A 299 1.01 -11.17 25.90
C PRO A 299 -0.19 -10.47 25.26
N ALA A 300 -1.37 -10.67 25.83
CA ALA A 300 -2.55 -9.88 25.51
C ALA A 300 -2.30 -8.39 25.75
N GLY A 301 -2.73 -7.54 24.82
CA GLY A 301 -2.55 -6.09 24.86
C GLY A 301 -1.26 -5.59 24.21
N ASP A 302 -0.34 -6.48 23.86
CA ASP A 302 0.91 -6.09 23.23
C ASP A 302 0.70 -5.73 21.75
N ARG A 303 1.51 -4.75 21.29
CA ARG A 303 1.55 -4.33 19.89
C ARG A 303 2.48 -5.23 19.08
N VAL A 304 2.02 -5.61 17.91
CA VAL A 304 2.74 -6.52 17.00
C VAL A 304 2.90 -5.86 15.63
N ALA A 305 4.13 -5.69 15.17
CA ALA A 305 4.47 -5.27 13.81
C ALA A 305 4.27 -6.42 12.84
N VAL A 306 3.33 -6.29 11.92
CA VAL A 306 3.06 -7.25 10.84
C VAL A 306 3.83 -6.78 9.61
N MET A 307 4.94 -7.47 9.27
CA MET A 307 5.96 -6.98 8.34
C MET A 307 5.76 -7.56 6.92
N TYR A 308 4.89 -6.93 6.12
CA TYR A 308 4.53 -7.39 4.77
C TYR A 308 5.73 -7.50 3.84
N ALA A 309 6.57 -6.45 3.78
CA ALA A 309 7.72 -6.40 2.88
C ALA A 309 8.80 -7.41 3.26
N SER A 310 8.98 -7.68 4.56
CA SER A 310 9.84 -8.75 5.04
C SER A 310 9.33 -10.13 4.63
N ALA A 311 8.04 -10.40 4.85
CA ALA A 311 7.39 -11.66 4.49
C ALA A 311 7.44 -11.95 2.98
N ASN A 312 7.31 -10.93 2.16
CA ASN A 312 7.40 -11.05 0.69
C ASN A 312 8.84 -11.35 0.20
N ARG A 313 9.82 -11.28 1.07
CA ARG A 313 11.21 -11.66 0.82
C ARG A 313 11.73 -12.75 1.76
N ASP A 314 10.83 -13.48 2.40
CA ASP A 314 11.20 -14.61 3.24
C ASP A 314 11.69 -15.79 2.38
N GLU A 315 12.95 -16.13 2.54
CA GLU A 315 13.62 -17.23 1.84
C GLU A 315 13.03 -18.60 2.13
N ARG A 316 12.29 -18.74 3.24
CA ARG A 316 11.58 -19.98 3.63
C ARG A 316 10.35 -20.21 2.76
N LYS A 317 9.78 -19.14 2.23
CA LYS A 317 8.60 -19.15 1.34
C LYS A 317 9.00 -19.02 -0.12
N TRP A 318 9.88 -18.08 -0.43
CA TRP A 318 10.18 -17.65 -1.80
C TRP A 318 11.57 -18.10 -2.21
N GLY A 319 11.80 -19.24 -2.74
CA GLY A 319 13.14 -19.63 -3.21
C GLY A 319 13.77 -18.50 -4.05
N ASP A 320 14.99 -18.06 -3.68
CA ASP A 320 15.67 -16.89 -4.25
C ASP A 320 14.77 -15.62 -4.20
N PRO A 321 14.45 -15.09 -3.00
CA PRO A 321 13.46 -14.05 -2.82
C PRO A 321 13.84 -12.70 -3.42
N GLU A 322 15.14 -12.45 -3.60
CA GLU A 322 15.66 -11.19 -4.17
C GLU A 322 15.60 -11.18 -5.70
N ARG A 323 15.47 -12.33 -6.33
CA ARG A 323 15.40 -12.43 -7.78
C ARG A 323 14.03 -11.96 -8.27
N PHE A 324 14.04 -10.98 -9.17
CA PHE A 324 12.87 -10.58 -9.94
C PHE A 324 12.65 -11.56 -11.11
N ASP A 325 11.53 -12.27 -11.09
CA ASP A 325 11.21 -13.32 -12.06
C ASP A 325 9.71 -13.29 -12.41
N ILE A 326 9.38 -12.76 -13.58
CA ILE A 326 7.99 -12.63 -14.03
C ILE A 326 7.29 -13.96 -14.30
N THR A 327 8.02 -15.08 -14.29
CA THR A 327 7.45 -16.43 -14.43
C THR A 327 7.10 -17.06 -13.08
N ARG A 328 7.60 -16.49 -11.96
CA ARG A 328 7.17 -16.85 -10.62
C ARG A 328 5.66 -16.68 -10.49
N LYS A 329 4.99 -17.52 -9.72
CA LYS A 329 3.54 -17.43 -9.48
C LYS A 329 3.29 -16.89 -8.06
N PRO A 330 3.45 -15.58 -7.82
CA PRO A 330 3.37 -14.99 -6.49
C PRO A 330 1.94 -14.59 -6.10
N SER A 331 0.93 -15.39 -6.45
CA SER A 331 -0.49 -15.10 -6.19
C SER A 331 -0.82 -14.97 -4.70
N ASP A 332 0.04 -15.51 -3.84
CA ASP A 332 -0.06 -15.49 -2.40
C ASP A 332 0.92 -14.50 -1.73
N HIS A 333 1.49 -13.55 -2.49
CA HIS A 333 2.22 -12.44 -1.89
C HIS A 333 1.34 -11.65 -0.91
N LEU A 334 1.95 -11.07 0.12
CA LEU A 334 1.21 -10.38 1.18
C LEU A 334 1.09 -8.86 1.00
N THR A 335 1.49 -8.30 -0.14
CA THR A 335 1.42 -6.85 -0.39
C THR A 335 -0.01 -6.30 -0.29
N PHE A 336 -1.00 -7.05 -0.76
CA PHE A 336 -2.41 -6.69 -0.59
C PHE A 336 -3.01 -7.16 0.75
N GLY A 337 -2.21 -7.74 1.64
CA GLY A 337 -2.72 -8.41 2.82
C GLY A 337 -3.58 -9.64 2.48
N VAL A 338 -4.08 -10.28 3.53
CA VAL A 338 -5.04 -11.39 3.47
C VAL A 338 -6.03 -11.27 4.64
N GLY A 339 -7.10 -12.06 4.65
CA GLY A 339 -8.13 -11.98 5.68
C GLY A 339 -9.10 -10.82 5.47
N ILE A 340 -9.74 -10.40 6.55
CA ILE A 340 -10.81 -9.38 6.50
C ILE A 340 -10.31 -8.01 6.02
N HIS A 341 -9.07 -7.66 6.31
CA HIS A 341 -8.42 -6.42 5.91
C HIS A 341 -7.64 -6.51 4.58
N ALA A 342 -7.80 -7.58 3.78
CA ALA A 342 -7.21 -7.63 2.45
C ALA A 342 -7.56 -6.38 1.64
N CYS A 343 -6.64 -5.84 0.86
CA CYS A 343 -6.82 -4.57 0.13
C CYS A 343 -8.10 -4.59 -0.71
N VAL A 344 -8.99 -3.64 -0.45
CA VAL A 344 -10.25 -3.50 -1.21
C VAL A 344 -9.99 -2.92 -2.60
N GLY A 345 -8.95 -2.08 -2.75
CA GLY A 345 -8.56 -1.43 -3.99
C GLY A 345 -7.73 -2.29 -4.95
N GLN A 346 -7.42 -3.54 -4.61
CA GLN A 346 -6.51 -4.39 -5.41
C GLN A 346 -6.93 -4.55 -6.87
N ASN A 347 -8.25 -4.53 -7.17
CA ASN A 347 -8.75 -4.66 -8.53
C ASN A 347 -8.51 -3.39 -9.34
N LEU A 348 -8.63 -2.22 -8.71
CA LEU A 348 -8.32 -0.93 -9.34
C LEU A 348 -6.82 -0.83 -9.62
N ALA A 349 -5.97 -1.11 -8.64
CA ALA A 349 -4.52 -1.11 -8.81
C ALA A 349 -4.05 -2.07 -9.91
N LYS A 350 -4.65 -3.27 -10.00
CA LYS A 350 -4.37 -4.21 -11.10
C LYS A 350 -4.83 -3.67 -12.46
N LEU A 351 -6.01 -3.06 -12.52
CA LEU A 351 -6.52 -2.45 -13.76
C LEU A 351 -5.58 -1.36 -14.28
N GLU A 352 -5.18 -0.45 -13.42
CA GLU A 352 -4.23 0.63 -13.75
C GLU A 352 -2.87 0.07 -14.22
N ALA A 353 -2.31 -0.84 -13.44
CA ALA A 353 -1.01 -1.44 -13.77
C ALA A 353 -1.02 -2.24 -15.06
N HIS A 354 -2.08 -3.03 -15.30
CA HIS A 354 -2.18 -3.80 -16.54
C HIS A 354 -2.31 -2.88 -17.77
N ALA A 355 -3.10 -1.80 -17.68
CA ALA A 355 -3.22 -0.83 -18.75
C ALA A 355 -1.89 -0.14 -19.04
N LEU A 356 -1.20 0.36 -18.00
CA LEU A 356 0.07 1.05 -18.17
C LEU A 356 1.17 0.13 -18.70
N LEU A 357 1.33 -1.08 -18.15
CA LEU A 357 2.31 -2.04 -18.63
C LEU A 357 2.03 -2.45 -20.09
N THR A 358 0.77 -2.62 -20.47
CA THR A 358 0.39 -2.95 -21.86
C THR A 358 0.73 -1.81 -22.81
N ALA A 359 0.45 -0.56 -22.43
CA ALA A 359 0.82 0.60 -23.22
C ALA A 359 2.34 0.75 -23.38
N LEU A 360 3.09 0.52 -22.28
CA LEU A 360 4.55 0.52 -22.31
C LEU A 360 5.09 -0.59 -23.24
N LEU A 361 4.55 -1.80 -23.20
CA LEU A 361 4.96 -2.90 -24.07
C LEU A 361 4.80 -2.57 -25.56
N ALA A 362 3.80 -1.79 -25.92
CA ALA A 362 3.53 -1.40 -27.30
C ALA A 362 4.55 -0.37 -27.84
N ARG A 363 5.24 0.39 -26.98
CA ARG A 363 6.11 1.51 -27.38
C ARG A 363 7.55 1.36 -26.96
N VAL A 364 7.82 0.64 -25.87
CA VAL A 364 9.12 0.63 -25.19
C VAL A 364 9.90 -0.62 -25.58
N ARG A 365 11.05 -0.43 -26.20
CA ARG A 365 12.01 -1.51 -26.41
C ARG A 365 12.80 -1.78 -25.13
N ARG A 366 13.25 -0.71 -24.46
CA ARG A 366 13.96 -0.78 -23.16
C ARG A 366 13.85 0.53 -22.43
N PHE A 367 14.12 0.47 -21.12
CA PHE A 367 14.28 1.63 -20.25
C PHE A 367 15.77 1.89 -19.99
N GLU A 368 16.17 3.15 -20.01
CA GLU A 368 17.45 3.63 -19.50
C GLU A 368 17.16 4.48 -18.27
N ILE A 369 17.72 4.14 -17.11
CA ILE A 369 17.44 4.83 -15.86
C ILE A 369 18.69 5.44 -15.24
N GLY A 370 18.50 6.60 -14.60
CA GLY A 370 19.47 7.25 -13.75
C GLY A 370 19.49 6.67 -12.33
N LYS A 371 20.13 7.40 -11.42
CA LYS A 371 20.19 7.02 -10.01
C LYS A 371 18.81 7.20 -9.36
N PRO A 372 18.21 6.16 -8.75
CA PRO A 372 16.95 6.28 -8.04
C PRO A 372 17.13 7.02 -6.72
N GLU A 373 16.10 7.77 -6.32
CA GLU A 373 15.95 8.32 -4.97
C GLU A 373 14.72 7.67 -4.31
N PHE A 374 14.78 7.46 -2.98
CA PHE A 374 13.72 6.80 -2.23
C PHE A 374 13.02 7.76 -1.30
N ILE A 375 11.74 7.55 -1.07
CA ILE A 375 10.98 8.27 -0.06
C ILE A 375 11.46 7.91 1.35
N VAL A 376 11.33 8.85 2.26
CA VAL A 376 11.46 8.60 3.71
C VAL A 376 10.07 8.71 4.30
N ASN A 377 9.45 7.56 4.57
CA ASN A 377 8.12 7.45 5.13
C ASN A 377 8.05 6.24 6.05
N ASN A 378 7.32 6.35 7.16
CA ASN A 378 7.32 5.34 8.21
C ASN A 378 6.74 4.00 7.79
N THR A 379 5.80 3.98 6.87
CA THR A 379 5.13 2.73 6.45
C THR A 379 5.12 2.49 4.95
N LEU A 380 5.45 3.53 4.15
CA LEU A 380 5.63 3.38 2.71
C LEU A 380 7.11 3.23 2.36
N HIS A 381 7.39 2.39 1.36
CA HIS A 381 8.70 2.27 0.73
C HIS A 381 8.56 2.29 -0.79
N GLY A 382 9.37 3.12 -1.43
CA GLY A 382 9.40 3.25 -2.88
C GLY A 382 10.19 4.46 -3.34
N LEU A 383 10.07 4.79 -4.62
CA LEU A 383 10.83 5.84 -5.24
C LEU A 383 10.18 7.21 -5.03
N SER A 384 11.01 8.22 -4.71
CA SER A 384 10.65 9.64 -4.79
C SER A 384 11.05 10.24 -6.14
N LYS A 385 12.05 9.62 -6.82
CA LYS A 385 12.53 10.05 -8.12
C LYS A 385 13.19 8.91 -8.88
N LEU A 386 12.95 8.85 -10.18
CA LEU A 386 13.61 7.92 -11.09
C LEU A 386 13.81 8.55 -12.46
N PRO A 387 14.97 9.22 -12.70
CA PRO A 387 15.29 9.69 -14.05
C PRO A 387 15.25 8.52 -15.03
N CYS A 388 14.51 8.69 -16.11
CA CYS A 388 14.23 7.62 -17.07
C CYS A 388 14.22 8.14 -18.49
N ARG A 389 14.65 7.29 -19.43
CA ARG A 389 14.48 7.49 -20.87
C ARG A 389 13.89 6.23 -21.48
N ILE A 390 12.92 6.39 -22.34
CA ILE A 390 12.37 5.32 -23.16
C ILE A 390 13.14 5.22 -24.47
N VAL A 391 13.62 4.02 -24.80
CA VAL A 391 14.12 3.65 -26.11
C VAL A 391 13.02 2.89 -26.82
N THR A 392 12.54 3.39 -27.93
CA THR A 392 11.49 2.79 -28.79
C THR A 392 12.06 1.78 -29.77
#